data_b48a3b9c24d002bf5b76f1f22a168407
#
_entry.id   b48a3b9c24d002bf5b76f1f22a168407
#
_cell.length_a   1.000
_cell.length_b   1.000
_cell.length_c   1.000
_cell.angle_alpha   90.00
_cell.angle_beta   90.00
_cell.angle_gamma   90.00
#
_symmetry.space_group_name_H-M   'P 1'
#
loop_
_entity.id
_entity.type
_entity.pdbx_description
1 polymer ?
#
loop_
_entity_poly.entity_id
_entity_poly.type
_entity_poly.pdbx_seq_one_letter_code
_entity_poly.pdbx_strand_id
1 'polypeptide(L)'
;MTGEEDGWTRGNREREIVYANQRQHGANIDGGTESVGVPTEDFNSWTHAKIKAASDAFDSGKAIEVSADWEKLATGFSKALDDFKRSFDVAVGAQWTGEGAEAAKQGISDYKSHAEKVSDGLSLMATKPAEVETAMTQIKGLMPEVVQVQQPKEHTQAAYEQYYAQQALADQKQDEARMIMRNVWSPVSQQAGSGLPALPPAPQFADAASMPVNAASSLSGLGSGKDIKPDQVKPIDEASVRAAAAAALADPSQASASGASGASGAAAAAGAA
;
A
#
# COMPACT_ATOMS: atom_id res chain seq x y z
N MET A 1 -30.98 -9.67 25.15
CA MET A 1 -31.00 -10.25 23.80
C MET A 1 -30.10 -9.37 22.94
N THR A 2 -28.84 -9.72 22.81
CA THR A 2 -27.91 -9.14 21.84
C THR A 2 -28.28 -9.79 20.51
N GLY A 3 -29.10 -9.09 19.70
CA GLY A 3 -29.39 -9.52 18.34
C GLY A 3 -28.08 -9.66 17.60
N GLU A 4 -27.82 -10.84 17.07
CA GLU A 4 -26.68 -11.08 16.16
C GLU A 4 -26.88 -10.15 14.95
N GLU A 5 -25.92 -9.26 14.75
CA GLU A 5 -25.94 -8.32 13.62
C GLU A 5 -25.88 -9.13 12.32
N ASP A 6 -26.80 -8.85 11.39
CA ASP A 6 -26.81 -9.55 10.10
C ASP A 6 -25.53 -9.26 9.29
N GLY A 7 -25.18 -10.20 8.40
CA GLY A 7 -23.93 -10.11 7.63
C GLY A 7 -23.86 -8.87 6.71
N TRP A 8 -25.00 -8.34 6.28
CA TRP A 8 -25.07 -7.12 5.48
C TRP A 8 -24.68 -5.89 6.31
N THR A 9 -25.29 -5.73 7.47
CA THR A 9 -25.04 -4.60 8.37
C THR A 9 -23.60 -4.60 8.86
N ARG A 10 -23.09 -5.78 9.27
CA ARG A 10 -21.69 -5.92 9.74
C ARG A 10 -20.70 -5.56 8.65
N GLY A 11 -20.81 -6.13 7.44
CA GLY A 11 -19.88 -5.87 6.36
C GLY A 11 -19.89 -4.40 5.91
N ASN A 12 -21.06 -3.77 5.87
CA ASN A 12 -21.17 -2.35 5.54
C ASN A 12 -20.52 -1.45 6.61
N ARG A 13 -20.68 -1.78 7.90
CA ARG A 13 -20.05 -1.06 8.99
C ARG A 13 -18.52 -1.18 8.97
N GLU A 14 -17.99 -2.37 8.75
CA GLU A 14 -16.54 -2.60 8.62
C GLU A 14 -15.97 -1.77 7.47
N ARG A 15 -16.65 -1.73 6.35
CA ARG A 15 -16.24 -0.93 5.19
C ARG A 15 -16.31 0.57 5.46
N GLU A 16 -17.30 1.06 6.23
CA GLU A 16 -17.37 2.47 6.59
C GLU A 16 -16.17 2.93 7.43
N ILE A 17 -15.60 2.05 8.26
CA ILE A 17 -14.35 2.33 8.99
C ILE A 17 -13.20 2.53 7.99
N VAL A 18 -13.09 1.67 6.98
CA VAL A 18 -12.07 1.83 5.92
C VAL A 18 -12.27 3.14 5.16
N TYR A 19 -13.51 3.51 4.81
CA TYR A 19 -13.81 4.77 4.15
C TYR A 19 -13.49 5.99 5.02
N ALA A 20 -13.67 5.91 6.33
CA ALA A 20 -13.26 6.96 7.25
C ALA A 20 -11.74 7.18 7.21
N ASN A 21 -10.95 6.09 7.20
CA ASN A 21 -9.50 6.14 7.06
C ASN A 21 -9.08 6.71 5.69
N GLN A 22 -9.76 6.31 4.61
CA GLN A 22 -9.51 6.86 3.26
C GLN A 22 -9.73 8.38 3.23
N ARG A 23 -10.80 8.86 3.84
CA ARG A 23 -11.07 10.31 3.91
C ARG A 23 -10.00 11.05 4.71
N GLN A 24 -9.53 10.45 5.81
CA GLN A 24 -8.47 11.04 6.64
C GLN A 24 -7.15 11.18 5.88
N HIS A 25 -6.65 10.11 5.26
CA HIS A 25 -5.41 10.15 4.50
C HIS A 25 -5.57 10.96 3.21
N GLY A 26 -6.69 10.82 2.52
CA GLY A 26 -6.97 11.56 1.28
C GLY A 26 -7.01 13.07 1.43
N ALA A 27 -7.31 13.60 2.63
CA ALA A 27 -7.30 15.04 2.90
C ALA A 27 -5.88 15.64 2.89
N ASN A 28 -4.84 14.83 3.04
CA ASN A 28 -3.45 15.27 3.21
C ASN A 28 -2.61 15.12 1.92
N ILE A 29 -3.13 14.49 0.87
CA ILE A 29 -2.38 14.28 -0.37
C ILE A 29 -2.44 15.50 -1.29
N ASP A 30 -1.30 15.94 -1.82
CA ASP A 30 -1.21 17.08 -2.76
C ASP A 30 -1.30 16.69 -4.23
N GLY A 31 -0.98 15.45 -4.58
CA GLY A 31 -0.86 14.99 -5.97
C GLY A 31 -2.19 14.73 -6.68
N GLY A 32 -3.32 14.91 -6.00
CA GLY A 32 -4.62 14.49 -6.52
C GLY A 32 -4.79 12.96 -6.50
N THR A 33 -5.80 12.48 -7.20
CA THR A 33 -6.10 11.05 -7.28
C THR A 33 -6.24 10.59 -8.72
N GLU A 34 -5.88 9.35 -8.96
CA GLU A 34 -6.05 8.66 -10.24
C GLU A 34 -7.09 7.54 -10.10
N SER A 35 -7.55 7.03 -11.23
CA SER A 35 -8.47 5.88 -11.26
C SER A 35 -7.97 4.85 -12.26
N VAL A 36 -7.95 3.60 -11.83
CA VAL A 36 -7.70 2.45 -12.71
C VAL A 36 -9.04 1.86 -13.08
N GLY A 37 -9.28 1.68 -14.39
CA GLY A 37 -10.50 1.04 -14.87
C GLY A 37 -10.56 -0.41 -14.38
N VAL A 38 -11.56 -0.72 -13.54
CA VAL A 38 -11.85 -2.09 -13.12
C VAL A 38 -12.92 -2.64 -14.04
N PRO A 39 -12.71 -3.79 -14.73
CA PRO A 39 -13.71 -4.40 -15.57
C PRO A 39 -15.00 -4.69 -14.80
N THR A 40 -16.13 -4.38 -15.39
CA THR A 40 -17.43 -4.70 -14.81
C THR A 40 -17.86 -6.09 -15.26
N GLU A 41 -18.07 -6.98 -14.31
CA GLU A 41 -18.56 -8.33 -14.56
C GLU A 41 -20.08 -8.36 -14.69
N ASP A 42 -20.60 -9.02 -15.71
CA ASP A 42 -22.03 -9.28 -15.84
C ASP A 42 -22.44 -10.55 -15.07
N PHE A 43 -22.71 -10.40 -13.79
CA PHE A 43 -23.13 -11.52 -12.94
C PHE A 43 -24.48 -12.12 -13.31
N ASN A 44 -25.30 -11.46 -14.15
CA ASN A 44 -26.56 -12.04 -14.62
C ASN A 44 -26.30 -13.23 -15.55
N SER A 45 -25.19 -13.22 -16.29
CA SER A 45 -24.78 -14.33 -17.17
C SER A 45 -24.13 -15.51 -16.42
N TRP A 46 -23.82 -15.35 -15.11
CA TRP A 46 -23.13 -16.38 -14.33
C TRP A 46 -24.13 -17.34 -13.69
N THR A 47 -23.75 -18.63 -13.67
CA THR A 47 -24.49 -19.64 -12.90
C THR A 47 -24.15 -19.53 -11.42
N HIS A 48 -25.04 -20.00 -10.54
CA HIS A 48 -24.79 -20.03 -9.09
C HIS A 48 -23.47 -20.75 -8.75
N ALA A 49 -23.23 -21.91 -9.35
CA ALA A 49 -22.00 -22.66 -9.14
C ALA A 49 -20.74 -21.87 -9.52
N LYS A 50 -20.79 -21.09 -10.61
CA LYS A 50 -19.67 -20.23 -11.02
C LYS A 50 -19.44 -19.10 -10.00
N ILE A 51 -20.52 -18.46 -9.54
CA ILE A 51 -20.43 -17.40 -8.51
C ILE A 51 -19.87 -17.97 -7.21
N LYS A 52 -20.39 -19.11 -6.73
CA LYS A 52 -19.91 -19.77 -5.52
C LYS A 52 -18.42 -20.10 -5.61
N ALA A 53 -17.99 -20.72 -6.71
CA ALA A 53 -16.58 -21.06 -6.92
C ALA A 53 -15.68 -19.80 -6.94
N ALA A 54 -16.13 -18.72 -7.55
CA ALA A 54 -15.38 -17.45 -7.53
C ALA A 54 -15.30 -16.86 -6.12
N SER A 55 -16.40 -16.87 -5.34
CA SER A 55 -16.41 -16.37 -3.98
C SER A 55 -15.55 -17.21 -3.03
N ASP A 56 -15.54 -18.54 -3.22
CA ASP A 56 -14.71 -19.45 -2.43
C ASP A 56 -13.22 -19.25 -2.71
N ALA A 57 -12.87 -18.86 -3.94
CA ALA A 57 -11.50 -18.54 -4.35
C ALA A 57 -11.00 -17.18 -3.85
N PHE A 58 -11.83 -16.34 -3.26
CA PHE A 58 -11.38 -15.08 -2.67
C PHE A 58 -10.39 -15.34 -1.53
N ASP A 59 -9.27 -14.66 -1.56
CA ASP A 59 -8.23 -14.72 -0.54
C ASP A 59 -8.17 -13.38 0.23
N SER A 60 -9.04 -13.28 1.25
CA SER A 60 -9.06 -12.10 2.13
C SER A 60 -7.77 -11.97 2.95
N GLY A 61 -7.10 -13.08 3.28
CA GLY A 61 -5.80 -13.07 3.93
C GLY A 61 -4.73 -12.37 3.10
N LYS A 62 -4.72 -12.66 1.80
CA LYS A 62 -3.80 -11.98 0.86
C LYS A 62 -4.06 -10.48 0.76
N ALA A 63 -5.31 -10.06 0.76
CA ALA A 63 -5.65 -8.63 0.75
C ALA A 63 -5.18 -7.92 2.03
N ILE A 64 -5.29 -8.58 3.20
CA ILE A 64 -4.76 -8.07 4.48
C ILE A 64 -3.23 -7.94 4.42
N GLU A 65 -2.52 -8.96 3.91
CA GLU A 65 -1.06 -8.92 3.75
C GLU A 65 -0.62 -7.73 2.89
N VAL A 66 -1.24 -7.52 1.73
CA VAL A 66 -0.95 -6.40 0.85
C VAL A 66 -1.22 -5.06 1.52
N SER A 67 -2.34 -4.93 2.26
CA SER A 67 -2.63 -3.74 3.06
C SER A 67 -1.54 -3.46 4.09
N ALA A 68 -1.13 -4.50 4.85
CA ALA A 68 -0.09 -4.38 5.85
C ALA A 68 1.29 -4.02 5.26
N ASP A 69 1.60 -4.49 4.06
CA ASP A 69 2.86 -4.17 3.39
C ASP A 69 2.90 -2.70 2.93
N TRP A 70 1.79 -2.15 2.44
CA TRP A 70 1.68 -0.73 2.17
C TRP A 70 1.84 0.13 3.43
N GLU A 71 1.26 -0.30 4.55
CA GLU A 71 1.38 0.40 5.84
C GLU A 71 2.81 0.37 6.40
N LYS A 72 3.51 -0.77 6.25
CA LYS A 72 4.94 -0.88 6.58
C LYS A 72 5.78 0.07 5.72
N LEU A 73 5.45 0.18 4.42
CA LEU A 73 6.15 1.08 3.52
C LEU A 73 5.93 2.54 3.94
N ALA A 74 4.69 2.94 4.26
CA ALA A 74 4.38 4.28 4.77
C ALA A 74 5.16 4.62 6.04
N THR A 75 5.10 3.71 7.02
CA THR A 75 5.80 3.88 8.31
C THR A 75 7.32 3.93 8.13
N GLY A 76 7.86 3.03 7.29
CA GLY A 76 9.29 2.99 6.98
C GLY A 76 9.77 4.27 6.30
N PHE A 77 8.98 4.80 5.37
CA PHE A 77 9.27 6.04 4.69
C PHE A 77 9.27 7.24 5.65
N SER A 78 8.23 7.39 6.50
CA SER A 78 8.19 8.43 7.53
C SER A 78 9.38 8.36 8.46
N LYS A 79 9.75 7.16 8.92
CA LYS A 79 10.93 6.96 9.77
C LYS A 79 12.22 7.38 9.06
N ALA A 80 12.38 7.03 7.78
CA ALA A 80 13.57 7.41 7.01
C ALA A 80 13.69 8.94 6.86
N LEU A 81 12.57 9.65 6.68
CA LEU A 81 12.53 11.11 6.65
C LEU A 81 12.94 11.72 7.99
N ASP A 82 12.47 11.19 9.11
CA ASP A 82 12.83 11.65 10.44
C ASP A 82 14.32 11.42 10.74
N ASP A 83 14.85 10.24 10.37
CA ASP A 83 16.26 9.91 10.53
C ASP A 83 17.14 10.80 9.65
N PHE A 84 16.72 11.08 8.42
CA PHE A 84 17.41 12.02 7.52
C PHE A 84 17.46 13.44 8.13
N LYS A 85 16.29 13.96 8.55
CA LYS A 85 16.25 15.29 9.17
C LYS A 85 17.13 15.37 10.41
N ARG A 86 17.06 14.37 11.28
CA ARG A 86 17.88 14.31 12.49
C ARG A 86 19.38 14.28 12.16
N SER A 87 19.78 13.49 11.19
CA SER A 87 21.17 13.40 10.73
C SER A 87 21.66 14.72 10.17
N PHE A 88 20.82 15.42 9.41
CA PHE A 88 21.11 16.75 8.90
C PHE A 88 21.25 17.77 10.03
N ASP A 89 20.31 17.81 10.99
CA ASP A 89 20.34 18.72 12.14
C ASP A 89 21.60 18.54 12.97
N VAL A 90 22.06 17.30 13.17
CA VAL A 90 23.33 17.00 13.86
C VAL A 90 24.53 17.49 13.04
N ALA A 91 24.56 17.23 11.75
CA ALA A 91 25.68 17.60 10.88
C ALA A 91 25.83 19.14 10.74
N VAL A 92 24.71 19.84 10.64
CA VAL A 92 24.67 21.30 10.41
C VAL A 92 24.68 22.06 11.72
N GLY A 93 23.99 21.56 12.76
CA GLY A 93 23.69 22.33 13.99
C GLY A 93 24.90 22.68 14.86
N ALA A 94 26.00 21.95 14.77
CA ALA A 94 27.15 22.14 15.63
C ALA A 94 28.28 23.02 15.03
N GLN A 95 28.34 23.15 13.70
CA GLN A 95 29.48 23.75 13.03
C GLN A 95 29.13 24.79 11.95
N TRP A 96 27.90 24.87 11.55
CA TRP A 96 27.45 25.78 10.48
C TRP A 96 26.41 26.77 11.03
N THR A 97 26.74 28.07 10.99
CA THR A 97 25.89 29.16 11.48
C THR A 97 25.77 30.27 10.42
N GLY A 98 24.76 31.11 10.56
CA GLY A 98 24.50 32.23 9.66
C GLY A 98 23.34 31.94 8.69
N GLU A 99 23.05 32.91 7.84
CA GLU A 99 21.86 32.87 6.93
C GLU A 99 21.83 31.64 6.04
N GLY A 100 22.99 31.18 5.55
CA GLY A 100 23.07 29.97 4.72
C GLY A 100 22.69 28.71 5.47
N ALA A 101 23.06 28.59 6.75
CA ALA A 101 22.67 27.44 7.59
C ALA A 101 21.16 27.44 7.86
N GLU A 102 20.59 28.61 8.16
CA GLU A 102 19.16 28.74 8.41
C GLU A 102 18.34 28.47 7.12
N ALA A 103 18.80 28.95 5.96
CA ALA A 103 18.17 28.64 4.68
C ALA A 103 18.20 27.13 4.35
N ALA A 104 19.32 26.45 4.66
CA ALA A 104 19.44 25.02 4.46
C ALA A 104 18.52 24.22 5.42
N LYS A 105 18.44 24.60 6.70
CA LYS A 105 17.49 24.00 7.66
C LYS A 105 16.05 24.17 7.22
N GLN A 106 15.69 25.36 6.74
CA GLN A 106 14.35 25.61 6.21
C GLN A 106 14.08 24.76 4.98
N GLY A 107 15.00 24.68 4.02
CA GLY A 107 14.85 23.84 2.84
C GLY A 107 14.65 22.36 3.16
N ILE A 108 15.36 21.82 4.15
CA ILE A 108 15.16 20.45 4.60
C ILE A 108 13.82 20.26 5.34
N SER A 109 13.40 21.25 6.11
CA SER A 109 12.09 21.23 6.77
C SER A 109 10.96 21.23 5.74
N ASP A 110 11.06 22.07 4.73
CA ASP A 110 10.09 22.15 3.62
C ASP A 110 10.08 20.85 2.82
N TYR A 111 11.26 20.30 2.50
CA TYR A 111 11.39 18.99 1.86
C TYR A 111 10.68 17.89 2.65
N LYS A 112 10.93 17.83 3.98
CA LYS A 112 10.28 16.86 4.87
C LYS A 112 8.76 17.00 4.83
N SER A 113 8.23 18.22 4.94
CA SER A 113 6.79 18.48 4.90
C SER A 113 6.15 18.02 3.59
N HIS A 114 6.81 18.21 2.45
CA HIS A 114 6.31 17.70 1.16
C HIS A 114 6.41 16.18 1.07
N ALA A 115 7.51 15.60 1.57
CA ALA A 115 7.72 14.17 1.53
C ALA A 115 6.78 13.39 2.49
N GLU A 116 6.35 13.99 3.60
CA GLU A 116 5.33 13.41 4.50
C GLU A 116 4.00 13.13 3.78
N LYS A 117 3.64 13.92 2.79
CA LYS A 117 2.44 13.70 1.95
C LYS A 117 2.54 12.41 1.11
N VAL A 118 3.75 11.97 0.76
CA VAL A 118 3.97 10.66 0.15
C VAL A 118 3.59 9.55 1.12
N SER A 119 3.94 9.70 2.41
CA SER A 119 3.56 8.73 3.44
C SER A 119 2.04 8.63 3.59
N ASP A 120 1.32 9.76 3.59
CA ASP A 120 -0.15 9.75 3.60
C ASP A 120 -0.71 9.06 2.34
N GLY A 121 -0.11 9.29 1.17
CA GLY A 121 -0.45 8.57 -0.06
C GLY A 121 -0.25 7.05 0.06
N LEU A 122 0.85 6.61 0.67
CA LEU A 122 1.12 5.19 0.90
C LEU A 122 0.12 4.58 1.89
N SER A 123 -0.23 5.31 2.97
CA SER A 123 -1.28 4.87 3.92
C SER A 123 -2.66 4.84 3.24
N LEU A 124 -2.98 5.78 2.35
CA LEU A 124 -4.19 5.71 1.53
C LEU A 124 -4.19 4.46 0.64
N MET A 125 -3.05 4.11 0.02
CA MET A 125 -2.93 2.86 -0.75
C MET A 125 -3.17 1.63 0.11
N ALA A 126 -2.76 1.61 1.38
CA ALA A 126 -3.02 0.49 2.29
C ALA A 126 -4.52 0.25 2.51
N THR A 127 -5.33 1.29 2.47
CA THR A 127 -6.79 1.17 2.66
C THR A 127 -7.50 0.51 1.48
N LYS A 128 -6.94 0.49 0.27
CA LYS A 128 -7.58 -0.07 -0.93
C LYS A 128 -7.70 -1.59 -0.89
N PRO A 129 -6.63 -2.35 -0.57
CA PRO A 129 -6.76 -3.79 -0.33
C PRO A 129 -7.65 -4.10 0.89
N ALA A 130 -7.61 -3.29 1.94
CA ALA A 130 -8.49 -3.45 3.10
C ALA A 130 -9.98 -3.30 2.73
N GLU A 131 -10.32 -2.37 1.85
CA GLU A 131 -11.67 -2.21 1.31
C GLU A 131 -12.13 -3.47 0.56
N VAL A 132 -11.28 -4.01 -0.31
CA VAL A 132 -11.56 -5.25 -1.07
C VAL A 132 -11.70 -6.44 -0.11
N GLU A 133 -10.88 -6.53 0.93
CA GLU A 133 -10.96 -7.56 1.97
C GLU A 133 -12.33 -7.57 2.65
N THR A 134 -12.86 -6.41 3.05
CA THR A 134 -14.18 -6.33 3.68
C THR A 134 -15.28 -6.87 2.77
N ALA A 135 -15.19 -6.61 1.45
CA ALA A 135 -16.13 -7.15 0.48
C ALA A 135 -16.00 -8.67 0.34
N MET A 136 -14.78 -9.19 0.24
CA MET A 136 -14.52 -10.63 0.14
C MET A 136 -15.07 -11.38 1.36
N THR A 137 -14.81 -10.87 2.55
CA THR A 137 -15.29 -11.45 3.81
C THR A 137 -16.81 -11.40 3.90
N GLN A 138 -17.42 -10.26 3.55
CA GLN A 138 -18.87 -10.12 3.52
C GLN A 138 -19.52 -11.08 2.52
N ILE A 139 -19.00 -11.18 1.30
CA ILE A 139 -19.52 -12.06 0.25
C ILE A 139 -19.45 -13.52 0.70
N LYS A 140 -18.32 -13.97 1.26
CA LYS A 140 -18.18 -15.34 1.77
C LYS A 140 -19.20 -15.65 2.86
N GLY A 141 -19.48 -14.71 3.75
CA GLY A 141 -20.45 -14.88 4.82
C GLY A 141 -21.91 -14.88 4.37
N LEU A 142 -22.22 -14.21 3.24
CA LEU A 142 -23.57 -14.10 2.70
C LEU A 142 -23.88 -15.12 1.61
N MET A 143 -22.85 -15.71 0.95
CA MET A 143 -23.01 -16.55 -0.23
C MET A 143 -23.79 -17.82 0.07
N PRO A 144 -24.96 -18.02 -0.56
CA PRO A 144 -25.76 -19.22 -0.32
C PRO A 144 -25.10 -20.47 -0.92
N GLU A 145 -25.43 -21.62 -0.34
CA GLU A 145 -24.99 -22.90 -0.89
C GLU A 145 -25.76 -23.25 -2.17
N VAL A 146 -25.05 -23.92 -3.09
CA VAL A 146 -25.62 -24.33 -4.37
C VAL A 146 -26.62 -25.46 -4.17
N VAL A 147 -27.86 -25.23 -4.58
CA VAL A 147 -28.92 -26.25 -4.51
C VAL A 147 -28.74 -27.26 -5.64
N GLN A 148 -28.61 -28.52 -5.27
CA GLN A 148 -28.53 -29.63 -6.23
C GLN A 148 -29.95 -30.08 -6.57
N VAL A 149 -30.38 -29.81 -7.82
CA VAL A 149 -31.69 -30.26 -8.35
C VAL A 149 -31.53 -31.65 -8.93
N GLN A 150 -32.23 -32.62 -8.37
CA GLN A 150 -32.20 -34.00 -8.87
C GLN A 150 -33.45 -34.32 -9.71
N GLN A 151 -33.24 -34.92 -10.85
CA GLN A 151 -34.34 -35.40 -11.70
C GLN A 151 -35.16 -36.44 -10.93
N PRO A 152 -36.50 -36.39 -11.05
CA PRO A 152 -37.37 -37.36 -10.40
C PRO A 152 -37.11 -38.77 -10.93
N LYS A 153 -36.84 -39.69 -10.04
CA LYS A 153 -36.62 -41.11 -10.41
C LYS A 153 -37.94 -41.85 -10.69
N GLU A 154 -39.02 -41.38 -10.08
CA GLU A 154 -40.37 -41.92 -10.21
C GLU A 154 -41.27 -40.90 -10.87
N HIS A 155 -42.18 -41.37 -11.75
CA HIS A 155 -43.15 -40.55 -12.44
C HIS A 155 -44.43 -40.34 -11.62
N THR A 156 -44.28 -40.00 -10.35
CA THR A 156 -45.38 -39.67 -9.45
C THR A 156 -45.54 -38.16 -9.32
N GLN A 157 -46.77 -37.71 -9.07
CA GLN A 157 -47.07 -36.30 -8.86
C GLN A 157 -46.20 -35.70 -7.75
N ALA A 158 -46.07 -36.42 -6.63
CA ALA A 158 -45.26 -35.97 -5.47
C ALA A 158 -43.79 -35.83 -5.83
N ALA A 159 -43.21 -36.69 -6.68
CA ALA A 159 -41.85 -36.59 -7.14
C ALA A 159 -41.61 -35.35 -8.04
N TYR A 160 -42.56 -35.02 -8.88
CA TYR A 160 -42.49 -33.78 -9.69
C TYR A 160 -42.73 -32.54 -8.87
N GLU A 161 -43.61 -32.53 -7.86
CA GLU A 161 -43.79 -31.41 -6.97
C GLU A 161 -42.48 -31.11 -6.20
N GLN A 162 -41.80 -32.14 -5.69
CA GLN A 162 -40.48 -31.98 -5.06
C GLN A 162 -39.42 -31.43 -6.00
N TYR A 163 -39.39 -31.93 -7.23
CA TYR A 163 -38.47 -31.46 -8.28
C TYR A 163 -38.68 -29.97 -8.58
N TYR A 164 -39.91 -29.54 -8.80
CA TYR A 164 -40.21 -28.13 -9.05
C TYR A 164 -39.93 -27.24 -7.86
N ALA A 165 -40.17 -27.72 -6.63
CA ALA A 165 -39.82 -27.00 -5.39
C ALA A 165 -38.29 -26.82 -5.26
N GLN A 166 -37.50 -27.86 -5.57
CA GLN A 166 -36.02 -27.74 -5.58
C GLN A 166 -35.54 -26.78 -6.67
N GLN A 167 -36.14 -26.81 -7.86
CA GLN A 167 -35.80 -25.90 -8.94
C GLN A 167 -36.10 -24.44 -8.58
N ALA A 168 -37.29 -24.17 -8.02
CA ALA A 168 -37.61 -22.82 -7.53
C ALA A 168 -36.67 -22.32 -6.46
N LEU A 169 -36.26 -23.20 -5.53
CA LEU A 169 -35.27 -22.86 -4.51
C LEU A 169 -33.88 -22.59 -5.14
N ALA A 170 -33.48 -23.39 -6.14
CA ALA A 170 -32.22 -23.18 -6.85
C ALA A 170 -32.18 -21.84 -7.58
N ASP A 171 -33.26 -21.47 -8.26
CA ASP A 171 -33.42 -20.19 -8.94
C ASP A 171 -33.36 -19.02 -7.94
N GLN A 172 -34.10 -19.14 -6.81
CA GLN A 172 -34.04 -18.13 -5.75
C GLN A 172 -32.63 -17.94 -5.20
N LYS A 173 -31.90 -19.04 -4.92
CA LYS A 173 -30.53 -18.98 -4.41
C LYS A 173 -29.53 -18.44 -5.44
N GLN A 174 -29.74 -18.72 -6.71
CA GLN A 174 -28.96 -18.13 -7.79
C GLN A 174 -29.16 -16.60 -7.88
N ASP A 175 -30.40 -16.13 -7.78
CA ASP A 175 -30.69 -14.70 -7.81
C ASP A 175 -30.14 -13.97 -6.57
N GLU A 176 -30.20 -14.62 -5.40
CA GLU A 176 -29.56 -14.13 -4.17
C GLU A 176 -28.04 -14.00 -4.37
N ALA A 177 -27.36 -15.01 -4.89
CA ALA A 177 -25.93 -14.98 -5.17
C ALA A 177 -25.55 -13.86 -6.16
N ARG A 178 -26.32 -13.68 -7.23
CA ARG A 178 -26.15 -12.59 -8.21
C ARG A 178 -26.34 -11.22 -7.56
N MET A 179 -27.34 -11.08 -6.70
CA MET A 179 -27.61 -9.84 -5.97
C MET A 179 -26.44 -9.47 -5.04
N ILE A 180 -25.86 -10.45 -4.31
CA ILE A 180 -24.69 -10.26 -3.46
C ILE A 180 -23.52 -9.71 -4.28
N MET A 181 -23.19 -10.35 -5.40
CA MET A 181 -22.09 -9.90 -6.25
C MET A 181 -22.32 -8.50 -6.83
N ARG A 182 -23.52 -8.20 -7.28
CA ARG A 182 -23.86 -6.86 -7.82
C ARG A 182 -23.85 -5.78 -6.77
N ASN A 183 -24.30 -6.07 -5.55
CA ASN A 183 -24.47 -5.04 -4.51
C ASN A 183 -23.24 -4.90 -3.62
N VAL A 184 -22.35 -5.90 -3.56
CA VAL A 184 -21.13 -5.85 -2.76
C VAL A 184 -19.90 -5.78 -3.64
N TRP A 185 -19.65 -6.80 -4.49
CA TRP A 185 -18.42 -6.87 -5.27
C TRP A 185 -18.28 -5.74 -6.28
N SER A 186 -19.30 -5.53 -7.13
CA SER A 186 -19.20 -4.54 -8.20
C SER A 186 -18.92 -3.13 -7.72
N PRO A 187 -19.65 -2.57 -6.74
CA PRO A 187 -19.37 -1.21 -6.27
C PRO A 187 -18.03 -1.12 -5.53
N VAL A 188 -17.69 -2.13 -4.70
CA VAL A 188 -16.45 -2.09 -3.92
C VAL A 188 -15.22 -2.23 -4.81
N SER A 189 -15.21 -3.13 -5.80
CA SER A 189 -14.09 -3.27 -6.73
C SER A 189 -13.86 -2.00 -7.55
N GLN A 190 -14.92 -1.34 -8.00
CA GLN A 190 -14.84 -0.05 -8.71
C GLN A 190 -14.34 1.07 -7.79
N GLN A 191 -14.84 1.13 -6.57
CA GLN A 191 -14.41 2.12 -5.58
C GLN A 191 -12.94 1.93 -5.19
N ALA A 192 -12.49 0.69 -5.00
CA ALA A 192 -11.10 0.39 -4.70
C ALA A 192 -10.16 0.82 -5.84
N GLY A 193 -10.59 0.68 -7.10
CA GLY A 193 -9.86 1.16 -8.28
C GLY A 193 -9.92 2.67 -8.51
N SER A 194 -10.69 3.40 -7.70
CA SER A 194 -10.83 4.85 -7.79
C SER A 194 -10.14 5.57 -6.63
N GLY A 195 -9.81 6.85 -6.81
CA GLY A 195 -9.21 7.64 -5.76
C GLY A 195 -7.85 7.09 -5.28
N LEU A 196 -7.07 6.51 -6.19
CA LEU A 196 -5.70 6.09 -5.93
C LEU A 196 -4.83 7.35 -5.82
N PRO A 197 -3.93 7.46 -4.82
CA PRO A 197 -3.09 8.64 -4.70
C PRO A 197 -2.13 8.73 -5.88
N ALA A 198 -2.14 9.87 -6.57
CA ALA A 198 -1.08 10.21 -7.48
C ALA A 198 0.16 10.61 -6.68
N LEU A 199 1.32 10.06 -7.01
CA LEU A 199 2.56 10.45 -6.35
C LEU A 199 2.86 11.91 -6.71
N PRO A 200 3.19 12.77 -5.73
CA PRO A 200 3.60 14.13 -6.02
C PRO A 200 4.87 14.11 -6.86
N PRO A 201 5.07 15.09 -7.73
CA PRO A 201 6.32 15.23 -8.47
C PRO A 201 7.49 15.34 -7.50
N ALA A 202 8.64 14.76 -7.87
CA ALA A 202 9.85 14.90 -7.07
C ALA A 202 10.13 16.39 -6.79
N PRO A 203 10.49 16.75 -5.54
CA PRO A 203 10.83 18.11 -5.20
C PRO A 203 11.94 18.61 -6.14
N GLN A 204 11.65 19.67 -6.86
CA GLN A 204 12.65 20.34 -7.69
C GLN A 204 13.54 21.12 -6.71
N PHE A 205 14.81 20.76 -6.60
CA PHE A 205 15.78 21.67 -5.99
C PHE A 205 15.81 22.92 -6.88
N ALA A 206 15.56 24.08 -6.29
CA ALA A 206 15.67 25.33 -7.02
C ALA A 206 17.02 25.32 -7.72
N ASP A 207 17.03 25.51 -9.05
CA ASP A 207 18.27 25.58 -9.82
C ASP A 207 19.20 26.56 -9.12
N ALA A 208 20.46 26.18 -8.95
CA ALA A 208 21.49 27.06 -8.37
C ALA A 208 21.59 28.42 -9.07
N ALA A 209 21.04 28.51 -10.31
CA ALA A 209 20.88 29.75 -11.09
C ALA A 209 19.79 30.70 -10.57
N SER A 210 18.84 30.22 -9.74
CA SER A 210 17.79 31.06 -9.13
C SER A 210 18.15 31.57 -7.73
N MET A 211 19.29 31.17 -7.19
CA MET A 211 19.80 31.75 -5.96
C MET A 211 20.18 33.21 -6.16
N PRO A 212 19.74 34.14 -5.30
CA PRO A 212 20.15 35.53 -5.44
C PRO A 212 21.70 35.61 -5.43
N VAL A 213 22.28 36.32 -6.40
CA VAL A 213 23.74 36.42 -6.60
C VAL A 213 24.54 36.79 -5.34
N ASN A 214 23.89 37.30 -4.30
CA ASN A 214 24.51 37.58 -3.02
C ASN A 214 24.86 36.33 -2.20
N ALA A 215 24.20 35.19 -2.44
CA ALA A 215 24.54 33.90 -1.79
C ALA A 215 25.76 33.24 -2.46
N ALA A 216 25.97 33.46 -3.75
CA ALA A 216 27.14 32.96 -4.49
C ALA A 216 28.45 33.64 -4.06
N SER A 217 28.38 34.88 -3.58
CA SER A 217 29.55 35.61 -3.12
C SER A 217 30.09 35.16 -1.76
N SER A 218 29.23 34.57 -0.94
CA SER A 218 29.66 34.03 0.39
C SER A 218 30.33 32.65 0.28
N LEU A 219 30.18 31.93 -0.82
CA LEU A 219 30.87 30.67 -1.07
C LEU A 219 32.32 30.84 -1.56
N SER A 220 32.70 32.05 -1.99
CA SER A 220 34.07 32.36 -2.42
C SER A 220 35.11 32.41 -1.27
N GLY A 221 34.66 32.30 -0.02
CA GLY A 221 35.53 32.31 1.18
C GLY A 221 35.93 30.93 1.69
N LEU A 222 35.39 29.85 1.15
CA LEU A 222 35.85 28.48 1.48
C LEU A 222 37.05 28.14 0.60
N GLY A 223 38.21 28.15 1.23
CA GLY A 223 39.53 28.04 0.64
C GLY A 223 39.70 27.11 -0.52
N SER A 224 40.59 27.52 -1.42
CA SER A 224 41.09 26.77 -2.58
C SER A 224 41.44 25.32 -2.24
N GLY A 225 40.44 24.46 -2.24
CA GLY A 225 40.61 23.01 -2.33
C GLY A 225 40.88 22.65 -3.77
N LYS A 226 42.02 22.10 -4.04
CA LYS A 226 42.63 21.65 -5.28
C LYS A 226 41.60 21.23 -6.34
N ASP A 227 41.81 21.72 -7.55
CA ASP A 227 41.15 21.38 -8.82
C ASP A 227 40.64 19.94 -8.90
N ILE A 228 39.34 19.75 -8.70
CA ILE A 228 38.67 18.53 -9.16
C ILE A 228 38.32 18.81 -10.63
N LYS A 229 39.12 18.21 -11.53
CA LYS A 229 38.85 18.28 -12.97
C LYS A 229 37.50 17.62 -13.25
N PRO A 230 36.65 18.22 -14.12
CA PRO A 230 35.34 17.67 -14.49
C PRO A 230 35.36 16.24 -15.04
N ASP A 231 36.52 15.78 -15.55
CA ASP A 231 36.70 14.48 -16.16
C ASP A 231 36.79 13.30 -15.16
N GLN A 232 36.74 13.54 -13.86
CA GLN A 232 36.83 12.48 -12.84
C GLN A 232 35.50 12.08 -12.21
N VAL A 233 34.39 12.72 -12.55
CA VAL A 233 33.08 12.28 -12.14
C VAL A 233 32.61 11.22 -13.14
N LYS A 234 32.82 9.95 -12.82
CA LYS A 234 32.19 8.86 -13.59
C LYS A 234 30.67 9.05 -13.51
N PRO A 235 29.97 9.07 -14.67
CA PRO A 235 28.51 9.04 -14.65
C PRO A 235 28.07 7.80 -13.88
N ILE A 236 27.10 7.97 -12.99
CA ILE A 236 26.47 6.83 -12.30
C ILE A 236 25.75 6.05 -13.41
N ASP A 237 26.24 4.83 -13.67
CA ASP A 237 25.67 3.95 -14.67
C ASP A 237 24.26 3.54 -14.22
N GLU A 238 23.25 3.84 -15.03
CA GLU A 238 21.84 3.48 -14.80
C GLU A 238 21.67 1.97 -14.54
N ALA A 239 22.54 1.13 -15.11
CA ALA A 239 22.54 -0.31 -14.88
C ALA A 239 22.92 -0.65 -13.42
N SER A 240 23.86 0.09 -12.83
CA SER A 240 24.27 -0.09 -11.43
C SER A 240 23.20 0.35 -10.45
N VAL A 241 22.43 1.40 -10.76
CA VAL A 241 21.28 1.85 -9.95
C VAL A 241 20.13 0.84 -10.04
N ARG A 242 19.86 0.31 -11.24
CA ARG A 242 18.86 -0.75 -11.42
C ARG A 242 19.24 -2.06 -10.73
N ALA A 243 20.52 -2.43 -10.76
CA ALA A 243 21.02 -3.62 -10.07
C ALA A 243 20.91 -3.47 -8.55
N ALA A 244 21.22 -2.30 -8.01
CA ALA A 244 21.06 -2.01 -6.58
C ALA A 244 19.58 -1.99 -6.13
N ALA A 245 18.69 -1.46 -6.96
CA ALA A 245 17.24 -1.48 -6.71
C ALA A 245 16.67 -2.91 -6.80
N ALA A 246 17.13 -3.72 -7.75
CA ALA A 246 16.73 -5.12 -7.88
C ALA A 246 17.26 -5.98 -6.73
N ALA A 247 18.47 -5.72 -6.23
CA ALA A 247 19.03 -6.40 -5.06
C ALA A 247 18.31 -6.04 -3.77
N ALA A 248 17.83 -4.80 -3.63
CA ALA A 248 17.02 -4.35 -2.48
C ALA A 248 15.61 -4.98 -2.45
N LEU A 249 15.09 -5.41 -3.60
CA LEU A 249 13.78 -6.07 -3.72
C LEU A 249 13.86 -7.60 -3.63
N ALA A 250 15.07 -8.19 -3.70
CA ALA A 250 15.23 -9.61 -3.87
C ALA A 250 15.31 -10.45 -2.59
N ASP A 251 15.61 -9.91 -1.40
CA ASP A 251 15.49 -10.65 -0.12
C ASP A 251 15.83 -9.77 1.10
N PRO A 252 14.88 -9.39 1.95
CA PRO A 252 15.16 -8.67 3.19
C PRO A 252 15.88 -9.54 4.26
N SER A 253 15.98 -10.85 4.08
CA SER A 253 16.64 -11.75 5.04
C SER A 253 18.15 -11.87 4.88
N GLN A 254 18.74 -11.41 3.77
CA GLN A 254 20.19 -11.44 3.52
C GLN A 254 20.94 -10.18 3.99
N ALA A 255 20.26 -9.10 4.33
CA ALA A 255 20.87 -7.85 4.79
C ALA A 255 21.46 -7.90 6.22
N SER A 256 21.17 -8.98 6.97
CA SER A 256 21.64 -9.10 8.37
C SER A 256 22.91 -9.94 8.54
N ALA A 257 23.45 -10.55 7.48
CA ALA A 257 24.57 -11.49 7.58
C ALA A 257 25.96 -10.93 7.22
N SER A 258 26.08 -9.70 6.71
CA SER A 258 27.37 -9.16 6.24
C SER A 258 28.01 -8.09 7.16
N GLY A 259 27.48 -7.93 8.38
CA GLY A 259 27.95 -6.93 9.35
C GLY A 259 28.77 -7.47 10.52
N ALA A 260 29.07 -8.78 10.58
CA ALA A 260 29.73 -9.38 11.74
C ALA A 260 30.96 -10.23 11.39
N SER A 261 31.93 -9.66 10.69
CA SER A 261 33.28 -10.24 10.59
C SER A 261 34.36 -9.14 10.55
N GLY A 262 34.81 -8.75 11.73
CA GLY A 262 35.91 -7.80 11.81
C GLY A 262 36.18 -7.31 13.24
N ALA A 263 36.37 -8.18 14.22
CA ALA A 263 37.13 -7.88 15.44
C ALA A 263 37.34 -9.18 16.25
N SER A 264 38.28 -10.00 15.86
CA SER A 264 38.89 -10.97 16.75
C SER A 264 40.40 -10.77 16.68
N GLY A 265 40.94 -10.07 17.67
CA GLY A 265 42.35 -9.85 17.91
C GLY A 265 42.64 -9.67 19.36
N ALA A 266 43.18 -10.70 19.99
CA ALA A 266 44.05 -10.72 21.13
C ALA A 266 43.49 -10.32 22.50
N ALA A 267 43.39 -11.30 23.38
CA ALA A 267 44.15 -11.30 24.65
C ALA A 267 44.16 -12.69 25.24
N ALA A 268 45.38 -13.22 25.36
CA ALA A 268 45.68 -14.47 26.03
C ALA A 268 45.94 -14.25 27.53
N ALA A 269 45.78 -15.37 28.26
CA ALA A 269 46.55 -15.78 29.43
C ALA A 269 46.16 -15.27 30.81
N ALA A 270 46.08 -16.23 31.66
CA ALA A 270 46.38 -16.42 33.08
C ALA A 270 45.10 -16.67 33.89
N GLY A 271 44.93 -17.75 34.65
CA GLY A 271 45.77 -18.69 35.27
C GLY A 271 45.09 -19.07 36.57
N ALA A 272 45.09 -20.38 36.86
CA ALA A 272 45.09 -21.07 38.12
C ALA A 272 44.30 -20.53 39.36
N ALA A 273 43.37 -21.28 39.81
CA ALA A 273 43.29 -22.06 41.04
C ALA A 273 41.89 -22.70 41.14
#